data_7c82455bbe602cb420e06e1b2208fb65
#
_entry.id   7c82455bbe602cb420e06e1b2208fb65
#
_cell.length_a   1.000
_cell.length_b   1.000
_cell.length_c   1.000
_cell.angle_alpha   90.00
_cell.angle_beta   90.00
_cell.angle_gamma   90.00
#
_symmetry.space_group_name_H-M   'P 1'
#
loop_
_entity.id
_entity.type
_entity.pdbx_description
1 polymer ?
#
loop_
_entity_poly.entity_id
_entity_poly.type
_entity_poly.pdbx_seq_one_letter_code
_entity_poly.pdbx_strand_id
1 'polypeptide(L)'
;QTEAATEAADNSNTKLDDLYQQENQIFADHADVWNKVFGMMNKSSADPSGDYADYLAGAVESNKESFTDDELKTLNDDIETIRQIEKQISEIENNNTGSESADQNDSSEEITPFKSFTGKDFDGNSVDESLFSNNAVTVVNFWFTGCKPCVAELSKLNELNDAIKSMGGEVVGINTETFDGNEDAIKEAAAILDSQGAKYRNISIDSDSNIGKYASDIMAFPTTILVDRNGNIVGDPMLGGIDDQNNYDTLMKQIQSVIDADK
;
A
#
# COMPACT_ATOMS: atom_id res chain seq x y z
N GLN A 1 -22.38 29.47 1.15
CA GLN A 1 -22.50 28.08 1.66
C GLN A 1 -21.40 27.17 1.11
N THR A 2 -20.75 27.51 0.02
CA THR A 2 -19.67 26.71 -0.61
C THR A 2 -18.30 26.88 0.04
N GLU A 3 -17.93 28.06 0.54
CA GLU A 3 -16.62 28.30 1.18
C GLU A 3 -16.47 27.58 2.54
N ALA A 4 -17.50 27.56 3.36
CA ALA A 4 -17.45 26.89 4.66
C ALA A 4 -17.37 25.35 4.56
N ALA A 5 -17.90 24.76 3.48
CA ALA A 5 -17.81 23.31 3.22
C ALA A 5 -16.41 22.92 2.73
N THR A 6 -15.76 23.78 1.93
CA THR A 6 -14.39 23.55 1.44
C THR A 6 -13.36 23.70 2.57
N GLU A 7 -13.50 24.69 3.45
CA GLU A 7 -12.64 24.84 4.64
C GLU A 7 -12.79 23.68 5.65
N ALA A 8 -14.00 23.12 5.78
CA ALA A 8 -14.23 21.98 6.67
C ALA A 8 -13.63 20.68 6.12
N ALA A 9 -13.70 20.45 4.80
CA ALA A 9 -13.10 19.29 4.13
C ALA A 9 -11.56 19.37 4.15
N ASP A 10 -10.99 20.54 3.89
CA ASP A 10 -9.53 20.76 3.93
C ASP A 10 -8.96 20.54 5.36
N ASN A 11 -9.70 20.98 6.39
CA ASN A 11 -9.32 20.77 7.78
C ASN A 11 -9.44 19.29 8.22
N SER A 12 -10.37 18.53 7.64
CA SER A 12 -10.54 17.10 7.90
C SER A 12 -9.43 16.29 7.26
N ASN A 13 -9.05 16.60 6.02
CA ASN A 13 -7.97 15.93 5.32
C ASN A 13 -6.60 16.19 5.99
N THR A 14 -6.33 17.45 6.37
CA THR A 14 -5.10 17.78 7.12
C THR A 14 -5.02 17.02 8.44
N LYS A 15 -6.16 16.82 9.12
CA LYS A 15 -6.18 16.08 10.38
C LYS A 15 -6.00 14.57 10.18
N LEU A 16 -6.51 14.00 9.08
CA LEU A 16 -6.25 12.61 8.70
C LEU A 16 -4.77 12.40 8.40
N ASP A 17 -4.16 13.28 7.61
CA ASP A 17 -2.73 13.23 7.30
C ASP A 17 -1.87 13.28 8.58
N ASP A 18 -2.22 14.16 9.53
CA ASP A 18 -1.54 14.25 10.82
C ASP A 18 -1.67 12.95 11.64
N LEU A 19 -2.82 12.27 11.60
CA LEU A 19 -3.05 11.01 12.31
C LEU A 19 -2.25 9.86 11.69
N TYR A 20 -2.23 9.74 10.37
CA TYR A 20 -1.39 8.76 9.67
C TYR A 20 0.10 9.00 9.90
N GLN A 21 0.55 10.26 9.95
CA GLN A 21 1.93 10.57 10.29
C GLN A 21 2.29 10.17 11.73
N GLN A 22 1.37 10.35 12.68
CA GLN A 22 1.58 9.91 14.07
C GLN A 22 1.72 8.40 14.16
N GLU A 23 0.92 7.63 13.43
CA GLU A 23 0.99 6.18 13.39
C GLU A 23 2.33 5.71 12.79
N ASN A 24 2.72 6.27 11.65
CA ASN A 24 4.02 6.00 11.04
C ASN A 24 5.20 6.34 11.96
N GLN A 25 5.07 7.41 12.75
CA GLN A 25 6.11 7.81 13.71
C GLN A 25 6.29 6.77 14.82
N ILE A 26 5.21 6.15 15.30
CA ILE A 26 5.28 5.06 16.31
C ILE A 26 6.14 3.91 15.78
N PHE A 27 5.90 3.46 14.55
CA PHE A 27 6.70 2.40 13.93
C PHE A 27 8.15 2.83 13.71
N ALA A 28 8.40 4.08 13.38
CA ALA A 28 9.74 4.61 13.19
C ALA A 28 10.52 4.73 14.52
N ASP A 29 9.87 5.17 15.58
CA ASP A 29 10.47 5.34 16.90
C ASP A 29 10.89 4.01 17.52
N HIS A 30 10.17 2.93 17.24
CA HIS A 30 10.42 1.59 17.74
C HIS A 30 10.72 0.58 16.63
N ALA A 31 11.39 1.03 15.54
CA ALA A 31 11.62 0.23 14.33
C ALA A 31 12.29 -1.12 14.61
N ASP A 32 13.23 -1.19 15.55
CA ASP A 32 13.95 -2.43 15.87
C ASP A 32 13.01 -3.55 16.36
N VAL A 33 11.99 -3.21 17.14
CA VAL A 33 11.06 -4.19 17.68
C VAL A 33 9.91 -4.45 16.70
N TRP A 34 9.41 -3.43 15.99
CA TRP A 34 8.38 -3.59 14.98
C TRP A 34 8.84 -4.40 13.76
N ASN A 35 10.08 -4.26 13.33
CA ASN A 35 10.66 -5.11 12.28
C ASN A 35 10.67 -6.59 12.65
N LYS A 36 10.84 -6.93 13.96
CA LYS A 36 10.70 -8.32 14.42
C LYS A 36 9.23 -8.79 14.27
N VAL A 37 8.25 -7.97 14.66
CA VAL A 37 6.82 -8.29 14.52
C VAL A 37 6.48 -8.54 13.06
N PHE A 38 6.79 -7.59 12.18
CA PHE A 38 6.49 -7.68 10.75
C PHE A 38 7.17 -8.88 10.09
N GLY A 39 8.41 -9.21 10.50
CA GLY A 39 9.11 -10.41 10.02
C GLY A 39 8.49 -11.75 10.46
N MET A 40 7.65 -11.74 11.49
CA MET A 40 6.97 -12.94 12.02
C MET A 40 5.49 -13.02 11.57
N MET A 41 4.94 -11.95 11.03
CA MET A 41 3.55 -11.91 10.58
C MET A 41 3.35 -12.80 9.35
N ASN A 42 2.65 -13.91 9.53
CA ASN A 42 2.22 -14.78 8.44
C ASN A 42 0.81 -14.42 7.99
N LYS A 43 0.61 -14.28 6.70
CA LYS A 43 -0.62 -13.82 6.03
C LYS A 43 -1.88 -14.67 6.29
N SER A 44 -1.75 -15.85 6.90
CA SER A 44 -2.86 -16.77 7.14
C SER A 44 -3.73 -16.43 8.35
N SER A 45 -3.41 -15.39 9.10
CA SER A 45 -4.14 -14.98 10.31
C SER A 45 -4.76 -13.58 10.21
N ALA A 46 -4.69 -12.90 9.06
CA ALA A 46 -5.38 -11.65 8.87
C ALA A 46 -6.88 -11.88 8.72
N ASP A 47 -7.66 -11.43 9.70
CA ASP A 47 -9.11 -11.26 9.55
C ASP A 47 -9.33 -9.92 8.84
N PRO A 48 -9.77 -9.89 7.56
CA PRO A 48 -9.95 -8.66 6.82
C PRO A 48 -11.09 -7.78 7.35
N SER A 49 -11.84 -8.24 8.35
CA SER A 49 -12.91 -7.51 9.02
C SER A 49 -12.50 -6.94 10.38
N GLY A 50 -11.26 -7.14 10.82
CA GLY A 50 -10.76 -6.74 12.14
C GLY A 50 -10.10 -5.35 12.12
N ASP A 51 -10.13 -4.70 13.28
CA ASP A 51 -9.35 -3.49 13.60
C ASP A 51 -7.85 -3.79 13.44
N TYR A 52 -7.10 -2.92 12.77
CA TYR A 52 -5.67 -3.11 12.51
C TYR A 52 -4.85 -3.24 13.80
N ALA A 53 -5.19 -2.46 14.83
CA ALA A 53 -4.54 -2.58 16.14
C ALA A 53 -4.80 -3.96 16.76
N ASP A 54 -5.98 -4.56 16.55
CA ASP A 54 -6.27 -5.93 17.00
C ASP A 54 -5.46 -6.97 16.21
N TYR A 55 -5.26 -6.75 14.93
CA TYR A 55 -4.40 -7.59 14.11
C TYR A 55 -2.94 -7.55 14.58
N LEU A 56 -2.39 -6.35 14.85
CA LEU A 56 -1.05 -6.19 15.42
C LEU A 56 -0.94 -6.87 16.80
N ALA A 57 -1.94 -6.70 17.68
CA ALA A 57 -1.99 -7.34 18.99
C ALA A 57 -1.96 -8.87 18.86
N GLY A 58 -2.72 -9.41 17.91
CA GLY A 58 -2.74 -10.86 17.63
C GLY A 58 -1.38 -11.38 17.15
N ALA A 59 -0.68 -10.61 16.30
CA ALA A 59 0.65 -10.97 15.82
C ALA A 59 1.69 -10.98 16.97
N VAL A 60 1.66 -9.98 17.84
CA VAL A 60 2.52 -9.91 19.02
C VAL A 60 2.24 -11.04 19.99
N GLU A 61 0.98 -11.30 20.35
CA GLU A 61 0.59 -12.37 21.29
C GLU A 61 0.96 -13.75 20.74
N SER A 62 0.79 -13.99 19.44
CA SER A 62 1.14 -15.27 18.79
C SER A 62 2.64 -15.56 18.81
N ASN A 63 3.47 -14.53 18.93
CA ASN A 63 4.93 -14.62 18.89
C ASN A 63 5.60 -14.11 20.17
N LYS A 64 4.86 -13.97 21.27
CA LYS A 64 5.32 -13.33 22.51
C LYS A 64 6.60 -13.91 23.08
N GLU A 65 6.88 -15.20 22.88
CA GLU A 65 8.09 -15.86 23.34
C GLU A 65 9.38 -15.35 22.64
N SER A 66 9.21 -14.64 21.53
CA SER A 66 10.32 -14.06 20.75
C SER A 66 10.72 -12.66 21.22
N PHE A 67 10.01 -12.10 22.19
CA PHE A 67 10.22 -10.74 22.70
C PHE A 67 10.60 -10.77 24.18
N THR A 68 11.38 -9.78 24.60
CA THR A 68 11.64 -9.50 26.03
C THR A 68 10.43 -8.82 26.67
N ASP A 69 10.36 -8.82 28.01
CA ASP A 69 9.29 -8.13 28.73
C ASP A 69 9.23 -6.61 28.40
N ASP A 70 10.39 -5.98 28.20
CA ASP A 70 10.47 -4.56 27.83
C ASP A 70 9.97 -4.33 26.39
N GLU A 71 10.32 -5.20 25.45
CA GLU A 71 9.82 -5.14 24.07
C GLU A 71 8.32 -5.37 24.01
N LEU A 72 7.78 -6.35 24.75
CA LEU A 72 6.33 -6.59 24.84
C LEU A 72 5.61 -5.39 25.43
N LYS A 73 6.19 -4.74 26.43
CA LYS A 73 5.60 -3.53 26.99
C LYS A 73 5.55 -2.41 25.95
N THR A 74 6.64 -2.17 25.23
CA THR A 74 6.70 -1.16 24.16
C THR A 74 5.65 -1.44 23.07
N LEU A 75 5.60 -2.67 22.58
CA LEU A 75 4.63 -3.08 21.55
C LEU A 75 3.18 -2.89 22.01
N ASN A 76 2.85 -3.26 23.23
CA ASN A 76 1.49 -3.09 23.76
C ASN A 76 1.13 -1.61 23.95
N ASP A 77 2.06 -0.77 24.43
CA ASP A 77 1.84 0.67 24.58
C ASP A 77 1.63 1.32 23.19
N ASP A 78 2.39 0.91 22.17
CA ASP A 78 2.28 1.36 20.79
C ASP A 78 0.93 0.94 20.17
N ILE A 79 0.56 -0.33 20.30
CA ILE A 79 -0.71 -0.87 19.79
C ILE A 79 -1.91 -0.12 20.38
N GLU A 80 -1.87 0.20 21.67
CA GLU A 80 -2.95 0.98 22.28
C GLU A 80 -3.00 2.41 21.73
N THR A 81 -1.84 3.01 21.44
CA THR A 81 -1.75 4.33 20.80
C THR A 81 -2.30 4.29 19.37
N ILE A 82 -1.91 3.28 18.58
CA ILE A 82 -2.42 3.05 17.23
C ILE A 82 -3.95 2.89 17.26
N ARG A 83 -4.49 2.08 18.17
CA ARG A 83 -5.95 1.92 18.37
C ARG A 83 -6.68 3.25 18.59
N GLN A 84 -6.07 4.16 19.36
CA GLN A 84 -6.64 5.49 19.57
C GLN A 84 -6.59 6.37 18.32
N ILE A 85 -5.53 6.25 17.53
CA ILE A 85 -5.38 6.97 16.26
C ILE A 85 -6.42 6.47 15.26
N GLU A 86 -6.54 5.16 15.05
CA GLU A 86 -7.49 4.55 14.14
C GLU A 86 -8.94 4.88 14.47
N LYS A 87 -9.27 4.91 15.77
CA LYS A 87 -10.59 5.36 16.21
C LYS A 87 -10.88 6.81 15.79
N GLN A 88 -9.89 7.71 15.89
CA GLN A 88 -10.05 9.09 15.44
C GLN A 88 -10.17 9.19 13.92
N ILE A 89 -9.42 8.39 13.17
CA ILE A 89 -9.52 8.27 11.72
C ILE A 89 -10.94 7.87 11.35
N SER A 90 -11.43 6.76 11.88
CA SER A 90 -12.79 6.26 11.63
C SER A 90 -13.89 7.27 11.99
N GLU A 91 -13.72 8.05 13.08
CA GLU A 91 -14.66 9.10 13.45
C GLU A 91 -14.68 10.27 12.44
N ILE A 92 -13.52 10.61 11.84
CA ILE A 92 -13.43 11.66 10.83
C ILE A 92 -14.04 11.17 9.51
N GLU A 93 -13.72 9.96 9.09
CA GLU A 93 -14.25 9.34 7.86
C GLU A 93 -15.77 9.17 7.91
N ASN A 94 -16.31 8.68 9.02
CA ASN A 94 -17.75 8.55 9.23
C ASN A 94 -18.48 9.90 9.25
N ASN A 95 -17.83 10.98 9.71
CA ASN A 95 -18.41 12.32 9.68
C ASN A 95 -18.38 12.96 8.28
N ASN A 96 -17.43 12.58 7.43
CA ASN A 96 -17.34 13.04 6.03
C ASN A 96 -18.34 12.32 5.12
N THR A 97 -18.76 11.10 5.42
CA THR A 97 -19.78 10.34 4.67
C THR A 97 -21.22 10.78 4.97
N GLY A 98 -21.43 11.76 5.84
CA GLY A 98 -22.76 12.24 6.29
C GLY A 98 -23.54 13.11 5.31
N SER A 99 -23.17 13.24 4.04
CA SER A 99 -23.89 14.08 3.06
C SER A 99 -24.01 13.48 1.66
N GLU A 100 -24.31 12.19 1.54
CA GLU A 100 -25.00 11.70 0.34
C GLU A 100 -25.87 10.49 0.69
N SER A 101 -27.09 10.54 0.20
CA SER A 101 -28.26 9.75 0.56
C SER A 101 -28.08 8.26 0.36
N ALA A 102 -28.56 7.51 1.34
CA ALA A 102 -28.81 6.08 1.25
C ALA A 102 -29.63 5.74 0.00
N ASP A 103 -29.07 4.92 -0.88
CA ASP A 103 -29.84 3.98 -1.67
C ASP A 103 -29.19 2.61 -1.52
N GLN A 104 -29.85 1.78 -0.72
CA GLN A 104 -29.48 0.38 -0.51
C GLN A 104 -29.81 -0.37 -1.79
N ASN A 105 -28.80 -0.74 -2.55
CA ASN A 105 -28.90 -1.88 -3.43
C ASN A 105 -27.71 -2.80 -3.18
N ASP A 106 -28.03 -3.90 -2.47
CA ASP A 106 -27.15 -5.04 -2.23
C ASP A 106 -26.75 -5.66 -3.59
N SER A 107 -25.57 -5.31 -4.04
CA SER A 107 -24.79 -6.13 -4.95
C SER A 107 -23.32 -5.92 -4.58
N SER A 108 -22.71 -6.93 -3.99
CA SER A 108 -21.27 -7.03 -3.81
C SER A 108 -20.60 -6.98 -5.19
N GLU A 109 -20.47 -5.79 -5.77
CA GLU A 109 -19.53 -5.57 -6.85
C GLU A 109 -18.14 -5.56 -6.21
N GLU A 110 -17.41 -6.63 -6.46
CA GLU A 110 -15.98 -6.72 -6.21
C GLU A 110 -15.34 -5.44 -6.74
N ILE A 111 -14.85 -4.58 -5.83
CA ILE A 111 -14.19 -3.34 -6.20
C ILE A 111 -12.93 -3.73 -6.97
N THR A 112 -12.93 -3.54 -8.28
CA THR A 112 -11.77 -3.73 -9.14
C THR A 112 -11.10 -2.37 -9.33
N PRO A 113 -10.16 -1.99 -8.45
CA PRO A 113 -9.61 -0.64 -8.42
C PRO A 113 -8.88 -0.26 -9.71
N PHE A 114 -8.45 -1.25 -10.47
CA PHE A 114 -7.65 -1.07 -11.68
C PHE A 114 -8.47 -1.03 -12.97
N LYS A 115 -9.80 -1.05 -12.90
CA LYS A 115 -10.66 -0.79 -14.06
C LYS A 115 -10.88 0.69 -14.24
N SER A 116 -10.76 1.15 -15.49
CA SER A 116 -11.04 2.54 -15.90
C SER A 116 -10.18 3.59 -15.18
N PHE A 117 -8.94 3.23 -14.80
CA PHE A 117 -8.02 4.22 -14.26
C PHE A 117 -7.27 4.97 -15.37
N THR A 118 -6.85 6.17 -15.04
CA THR A 118 -5.92 6.96 -15.85
C THR A 118 -4.85 7.56 -14.94
N GLY A 119 -3.66 7.74 -15.46
CA GLY A 119 -2.54 8.33 -14.76
C GLY A 119 -1.44 8.76 -15.71
N LYS A 120 -0.30 9.10 -15.18
CA LYS A 120 0.92 9.39 -15.95
C LYS A 120 2.09 8.65 -15.32
N ASP A 121 2.99 8.15 -16.15
CA ASP A 121 4.29 7.73 -15.63
C ASP A 121 5.15 8.96 -15.28
N PHE A 122 6.27 8.74 -14.60
CA PHE A 122 7.17 9.82 -14.19
C PHE A 122 7.88 10.51 -15.36
N ASP A 123 7.83 9.92 -16.58
CA ASP A 123 8.28 10.54 -17.81
C ASP A 123 7.19 11.40 -18.48
N GLY A 124 5.98 11.44 -17.91
CA GLY A 124 4.83 12.22 -18.37
C GLY A 124 3.98 11.53 -19.44
N ASN A 125 4.23 10.25 -19.75
CA ASN A 125 3.41 9.49 -20.67
C ASN A 125 2.09 9.10 -20.01
N SER A 126 0.98 9.17 -20.75
CA SER A 126 -0.32 8.72 -20.26
C SER A 126 -0.34 7.21 -20.05
N VAL A 127 -0.91 6.78 -18.93
CA VAL A 127 -1.11 5.39 -18.56
C VAL A 127 -2.60 5.17 -18.26
N ASP A 128 -3.13 4.06 -18.74
CA ASP A 128 -4.51 3.67 -18.54
C ASP A 128 -4.63 2.16 -18.28
N GLU A 129 -5.84 1.64 -18.24
CA GLU A 129 -6.12 0.22 -18.01
C GLU A 129 -5.46 -0.74 -19.01
N SER A 130 -4.99 -0.25 -20.17
CA SER A 130 -4.24 -1.07 -21.12
C SER A 130 -2.91 -1.57 -20.55
N LEU A 131 -2.39 -0.91 -19.51
CA LEU A 131 -1.23 -1.39 -18.75
C LEU A 131 -1.43 -2.85 -18.29
N PHE A 132 -2.62 -3.17 -17.77
CA PHE A 132 -2.90 -4.53 -17.29
C PHE A 132 -3.24 -5.48 -18.43
N SER A 133 -4.05 -5.08 -19.39
CA SER A 133 -4.45 -5.95 -20.50
C SER A 133 -3.28 -6.36 -21.42
N ASN A 134 -2.20 -5.59 -21.41
CA ASN A 134 -0.97 -5.90 -22.15
C ASN A 134 -0.06 -6.90 -21.43
N ASN A 135 -0.30 -7.17 -20.16
CA ASN A 135 0.52 -8.04 -19.32
C ASN A 135 -0.28 -9.25 -18.82
N ALA A 136 0.34 -10.43 -18.76
CA ALA A 136 -0.25 -11.60 -18.12
C ALA A 136 -0.40 -11.37 -16.60
N VAL A 137 0.56 -10.64 -16.03
CA VAL A 137 0.56 -10.20 -14.64
C VAL A 137 1.24 -8.84 -14.52
N THR A 138 0.65 -7.94 -13.73
CA THR A 138 1.30 -6.70 -13.31
C THR A 138 1.54 -6.76 -11.81
N VAL A 139 2.81 -6.60 -11.41
CA VAL A 139 3.22 -6.50 -10.00
C VAL A 139 3.15 -5.03 -9.63
N VAL A 140 2.20 -4.64 -8.79
CA VAL A 140 2.03 -3.26 -8.34
C VAL A 140 2.60 -3.12 -6.94
N ASN A 141 3.63 -2.29 -6.81
CA ASN A 141 4.29 -2.01 -5.54
C ASN A 141 3.94 -0.60 -5.07
N PHE A 142 3.40 -0.51 -3.86
CA PHE A 142 3.08 0.77 -3.21
C PHE A 142 4.20 1.15 -2.25
N TRP A 143 4.67 2.38 -2.36
CA TRP A 143 5.80 2.90 -1.58
C TRP A 143 5.71 4.41 -1.35
N PHE A 144 6.55 4.95 -0.49
CA PHE A 144 6.73 6.39 -0.32
C PHE A 144 8.20 6.74 -0.04
N THR A 145 8.57 8.00 -0.27
CA THR A 145 9.95 8.49 -0.30
C THR A 145 10.67 8.33 1.04
N GLY A 146 9.98 8.55 2.15
CA GLY A 146 10.49 8.40 3.51
C GLY A 146 10.59 6.96 4.03
N CYS A 147 10.01 5.99 3.30
CA CYS A 147 9.95 4.58 3.70
C CYS A 147 11.30 3.89 3.45
N LYS A 148 12.14 3.75 4.46
CA LYS A 148 13.45 3.11 4.33
C LYS A 148 13.39 1.67 3.79
N PRO A 149 12.51 0.77 4.29
CA PRO A 149 12.40 -0.58 3.73
C PRO A 149 11.91 -0.57 2.28
N CYS A 150 11.03 0.37 1.89
CA CYS A 150 10.61 0.48 0.50
C CYS A 150 11.79 0.86 -0.41
N VAL A 151 12.59 1.85 0.00
CA VAL A 151 13.77 2.29 -0.77
C VAL A 151 14.79 1.16 -0.89
N ALA A 152 14.95 0.34 0.14
CA ALA A 152 15.90 -0.79 0.13
C ALA A 152 15.56 -1.85 -0.92
N GLU A 153 14.28 -2.07 -1.24
CA GLU A 153 13.87 -3.09 -2.21
C GLU A 153 13.82 -2.60 -3.67
N LEU A 154 13.92 -1.28 -3.96
CA LEU A 154 13.72 -0.73 -5.31
C LEU A 154 14.64 -1.36 -6.37
N SER A 155 15.90 -1.59 -6.04
CA SER A 155 16.82 -2.29 -6.95
C SER A 155 16.38 -3.73 -7.19
N LYS A 156 15.84 -4.40 -6.18
CA LYS A 156 15.34 -5.78 -6.29
C LYS A 156 14.05 -5.87 -7.12
N LEU A 157 13.17 -4.87 -6.99
CA LEU A 157 11.99 -4.72 -7.86
C LEU A 157 12.40 -4.52 -9.32
N ASN A 158 13.48 -3.78 -9.58
CA ASN A 158 14.01 -3.63 -10.94
C ASN A 158 14.54 -4.96 -11.49
N GLU A 159 15.27 -5.76 -10.71
CA GLU A 159 15.69 -7.11 -11.10
C GLU A 159 14.49 -8.02 -11.36
N LEU A 160 13.45 -7.95 -10.52
CA LEU A 160 12.21 -8.68 -10.71
C LEU A 160 11.53 -8.29 -12.02
N ASN A 161 11.43 -6.98 -12.33
CA ASN A 161 10.87 -6.48 -13.57
C ASN A 161 11.56 -7.09 -14.81
N ASP A 162 12.91 -7.10 -14.80
CA ASP A 162 13.68 -7.69 -15.89
C ASP A 162 13.45 -9.20 -16.01
N ALA A 163 13.32 -9.91 -14.89
CA ALA A 163 13.09 -11.33 -14.85
C ALA A 163 11.71 -11.72 -15.42
N ILE A 164 10.64 -11.02 -15.01
CA ILE A 164 9.26 -11.38 -15.40
C ILE A 164 8.85 -10.83 -16.76
N LYS A 165 9.60 -9.87 -17.32
CA LYS A 165 9.29 -9.27 -18.62
C LYS A 165 9.23 -10.31 -19.76
N SER A 166 10.14 -11.28 -19.75
CA SER A 166 10.12 -12.37 -20.75
C SER A 166 8.98 -13.36 -20.55
N MET A 167 8.33 -13.32 -19.37
CA MET A 167 7.20 -14.15 -19.00
C MET A 167 5.86 -13.46 -19.28
N GLY A 168 5.89 -12.20 -19.78
CA GLY A 168 4.70 -11.40 -20.03
C GLY A 168 4.24 -10.60 -18.81
N GLY A 169 5.11 -10.35 -17.85
CA GLY A 169 4.84 -9.54 -16.67
C GLY A 169 5.53 -8.17 -16.68
N GLU A 170 5.07 -7.27 -15.87
CA GLU A 170 5.66 -5.94 -15.64
C GLU A 170 5.56 -5.58 -14.15
N VAL A 171 6.59 -4.90 -13.61
CA VAL A 171 6.53 -4.26 -12.29
C VAL A 171 6.18 -2.80 -12.47
N VAL A 172 5.25 -2.30 -11.67
CA VAL A 172 4.82 -0.90 -11.63
C VAL A 172 4.87 -0.40 -10.20
N GLY A 173 5.53 0.74 -9.97
CA GLY A 173 5.53 1.44 -8.69
C GLY A 173 4.42 2.50 -8.64
N ILE A 174 3.79 2.62 -7.48
CA ILE A 174 2.90 3.73 -7.14
C ILE A 174 3.46 4.35 -5.87
N ASN A 175 3.97 5.57 -5.99
CA ASN A 175 4.40 6.33 -4.82
C ASN A 175 3.22 7.17 -4.33
N THR A 176 2.82 6.97 -3.08
CA THR A 176 1.62 7.60 -2.50
C THR A 176 1.74 9.10 -2.29
N GLU A 177 2.95 9.66 -2.35
CA GLU A 177 3.19 11.10 -2.25
C GLU A 177 3.08 11.81 -3.61
N THR A 178 3.04 11.05 -4.73
CA THR A 178 3.04 11.60 -6.10
C THR A 178 1.66 11.73 -6.72
N PHE A 179 0.60 11.58 -5.95
CA PHE A 179 -0.78 11.68 -6.43
C PHE A 179 -1.06 13.05 -7.05
N ASP A 180 -2.05 13.10 -7.93
CA ASP A 180 -2.54 14.33 -8.59
C ASP A 180 -1.47 15.08 -9.37
N GLY A 181 -0.39 14.37 -9.78
CA GLY A 181 0.70 14.94 -10.55
C GLY A 181 1.58 15.90 -9.76
N ASN A 182 1.75 15.68 -8.44
CA ASN A 182 2.64 16.46 -7.59
C ASN A 182 4.09 16.41 -8.12
N GLU A 183 4.46 17.45 -8.90
CA GLU A 183 5.74 17.50 -9.62
C GLU A 183 6.95 17.46 -8.69
N ASP A 184 6.87 18.04 -7.49
CA ASP A 184 8.01 18.08 -6.58
C ASP A 184 8.22 16.70 -5.93
N ALA A 185 7.15 16.00 -5.53
CA ALA A 185 7.21 14.64 -5.04
C ALA A 185 7.67 13.66 -6.15
N ILE A 186 7.21 13.85 -7.40
CA ILE A 186 7.66 13.05 -8.55
C ILE A 186 9.17 13.21 -8.76
N LYS A 187 9.71 14.44 -8.69
CA LYS A 187 11.16 14.69 -8.83
C LYS A 187 11.96 14.02 -7.72
N GLU A 188 11.47 14.08 -6.48
CA GLU A 188 12.13 13.46 -5.34
C GLU A 188 12.11 11.93 -5.45
N ALA A 189 10.97 11.34 -5.75
CA ALA A 189 10.82 9.91 -5.98
C ALA A 189 11.70 9.42 -7.15
N ALA A 190 11.74 10.15 -8.28
CA ALA A 190 12.59 9.83 -9.41
C ALA A 190 14.08 9.85 -9.04
N ALA A 191 14.53 10.83 -8.25
CA ALA A 191 15.92 10.91 -7.79
C ALA A 191 16.30 9.70 -6.89
N ILE A 192 15.37 9.21 -6.08
CA ILE A 192 15.57 8.01 -5.27
C ILE A 192 15.66 6.77 -6.16
N LEU A 193 14.72 6.60 -7.12
CA LEU A 193 14.76 5.50 -8.08
C LEU A 193 16.09 5.47 -8.84
N ASP A 194 16.55 6.61 -9.33
CA ASP A 194 17.85 6.73 -10.01
C ASP A 194 19.01 6.33 -9.10
N SER A 195 19.01 6.75 -7.84
CA SER A 195 20.04 6.42 -6.86
C SER A 195 20.12 4.93 -6.55
N GLN A 196 18.99 4.22 -6.64
CA GLN A 196 18.87 2.78 -6.45
C GLN A 196 19.04 1.98 -7.76
N GLY A 197 19.26 2.65 -8.91
CA GLY A 197 19.35 2.01 -10.21
C GLY A 197 18.03 1.40 -10.70
N ALA A 198 16.91 1.79 -10.10
CA ALA A 198 15.58 1.30 -10.44
C ALA A 198 15.01 2.09 -11.65
N LYS A 199 14.66 1.35 -12.71
CA LYS A 199 14.17 1.91 -13.99
C LYS A 199 12.82 1.37 -14.39
N TYR A 200 12.19 0.55 -13.56
CA TYR A 200 10.85 0.08 -13.81
C TYR A 200 9.86 1.24 -13.69
N ARG A 201 8.73 1.11 -14.36
CA ARG A 201 7.74 2.18 -14.46
C ARG A 201 7.20 2.55 -13.09
N ASN A 202 7.19 3.85 -12.78
CA ASN A 202 6.46 4.41 -11.65
C ASN A 202 5.40 5.37 -12.18
N ILE A 203 4.21 5.35 -11.58
CA ILE A 203 3.06 6.13 -12.04
C ILE A 203 2.50 7.01 -10.94
N SER A 204 2.07 8.21 -11.35
CA SER A 204 1.24 9.10 -10.56
C SER A 204 -0.21 8.93 -11.00
N ILE A 205 -1.12 8.82 -10.05
CA ILE A 205 -2.54 8.58 -10.23
C ILE A 205 -3.35 9.68 -9.54
N ASP A 206 -4.63 9.82 -9.92
CA ASP A 206 -5.52 10.74 -9.23
C ASP A 206 -5.96 10.15 -7.89
N SER A 207 -5.85 10.93 -6.81
CA SER A 207 -6.23 10.53 -5.45
C SER A 207 -7.69 10.11 -5.33
N ASP A 208 -8.59 10.78 -6.08
CA ASP A 208 -10.02 10.48 -6.11
C ASP A 208 -10.40 9.24 -6.95
N SER A 209 -9.44 8.67 -7.69
CA SER A 209 -9.68 7.45 -8.49
C SER A 209 -9.87 6.23 -7.57
N ASN A 210 -10.47 5.15 -8.10
CA ASN A 210 -10.60 3.90 -7.34
C ASN A 210 -9.26 3.34 -6.87
N ILE A 211 -8.22 3.45 -7.72
CA ILE A 211 -6.86 3.02 -7.35
C ILE A 211 -6.22 3.98 -6.33
N GLY A 212 -6.52 5.30 -6.40
CA GLY A 212 -6.06 6.27 -5.42
C GLY A 212 -6.65 6.01 -4.04
N LYS A 213 -7.96 5.74 -3.97
CA LYS A 213 -8.64 5.33 -2.73
C LYS A 213 -8.07 4.02 -2.19
N TYR A 214 -7.89 3.01 -3.05
CA TYR A 214 -7.26 1.75 -2.64
C TYR A 214 -5.86 1.97 -2.06
N ALA A 215 -5.06 2.83 -2.69
CA ALA A 215 -3.70 3.14 -2.23
C ALA A 215 -3.70 3.93 -0.91
N SER A 216 -4.71 4.77 -0.68
CA SER A 216 -4.89 5.50 0.58
C SER A 216 -5.28 4.60 1.74
N ASP A 217 -5.91 3.45 1.46
CA ASP A 217 -6.28 2.46 2.48
C ASP A 217 -5.12 1.51 2.85
N ILE A 218 -3.94 1.68 2.22
CA ILE A 218 -2.76 0.86 2.54
C ILE A 218 -2.11 1.35 3.82
N MET A 219 -2.14 0.52 4.85
CA MET A 219 -1.67 0.82 6.19
C MET A 219 -0.22 0.39 6.47
N ALA A 220 0.37 -0.43 5.63
CA ALA A 220 1.72 -0.95 5.81
C ALA A 220 2.54 -0.82 4.51
N PHE A 221 3.79 -0.38 4.63
CA PHE A 221 4.69 -0.20 3.49
C PHE A 221 6.02 -0.94 3.69
N PRO A 222 6.59 -1.50 2.62
CA PRO A 222 6.02 -1.61 1.28
C PRO A 222 4.89 -2.66 1.21
N THR A 223 3.93 -2.42 0.34
CA THR A 223 2.89 -3.40 -0.02
C THR A 223 2.96 -3.70 -1.50
N THR A 224 2.93 -4.98 -1.85
CA THR A 224 2.95 -5.45 -3.24
C THR A 224 1.73 -6.31 -3.52
N ILE A 225 1.02 -6.04 -4.62
CA ILE A 225 -0.11 -6.83 -5.11
C ILE A 225 0.15 -7.33 -6.52
N LEU A 226 -0.56 -8.38 -6.91
CA LEU A 226 -0.60 -8.89 -8.26
C LEU A 226 -1.93 -8.52 -8.91
N VAL A 227 -1.87 -8.05 -10.14
CA VAL A 227 -3.04 -7.70 -10.95
C VAL A 227 -3.01 -8.52 -12.23
N ASP A 228 -4.11 -9.19 -12.54
CA ASP A 228 -4.26 -9.97 -13.77
C ASP A 228 -4.55 -9.09 -14.99
N ARG A 229 -4.61 -9.70 -16.17
CA ARG A 229 -4.91 -9.04 -17.44
C ARG A 229 -6.26 -8.31 -17.46
N ASN A 230 -7.19 -8.72 -16.62
CA ASN A 230 -8.54 -8.15 -16.53
C ASN A 230 -8.62 -6.99 -15.52
N GLY A 231 -7.51 -6.64 -14.87
CA GLY A 231 -7.46 -5.61 -13.85
C GLY A 231 -7.95 -6.08 -12.46
N ASN A 232 -8.02 -7.38 -12.24
CA ASN A 232 -8.40 -7.93 -10.94
C ASN A 232 -7.16 -8.15 -10.07
N ILE A 233 -7.27 -7.86 -8.78
CA ILE A 233 -6.25 -8.23 -7.80
C ILE A 233 -6.30 -9.74 -7.60
N VAL A 234 -5.15 -10.39 -7.67
CA VAL A 234 -5.03 -11.85 -7.54
C VAL A 234 -4.21 -12.20 -6.30
N GLY A 235 -4.81 -12.97 -5.42
CA GLY A 235 -4.21 -13.37 -4.15
C GLY A 235 -4.21 -12.23 -3.12
N ASP A 236 -3.54 -12.47 -2.01
CA ASP A 236 -3.44 -11.50 -0.92
C ASP A 236 -2.30 -10.50 -1.17
N PRO A 237 -2.41 -9.25 -0.71
CA PRO A 237 -1.33 -8.29 -0.72
C PRO A 237 -0.10 -8.81 0.01
N MET A 238 1.08 -8.63 -0.54
CA MET A 238 2.33 -8.95 0.13
C MET A 238 2.80 -7.73 0.93
N LEU A 239 2.93 -7.90 2.23
CA LEU A 239 3.51 -6.91 3.14
C LEU A 239 5.01 -7.15 3.33
N GLY A 240 5.77 -6.07 3.41
CA GLY A 240 7.24 -6.13 3.56
C GLY A 240 7.99 -6.30 2.25
N GLY A 241 9.29 -6.01 2.30
CA GLY A 241 10.15 -5.91 1.12
C GLY A 241 10.50 -7.26 0.51
N ILE A 242 10.72 -7.27 -0.81
CA ILE A 242 11.21 -8.44 -1.57
C ILE A 242 12.74 -8.54 -1.57
N ASP A 243 13.44 -7.68 -0.87
CA ASP A 243 14.84 -7.86 -0.50
C ASP A 243 15.03 -9.06 0.45
N ASP A 244 13.98 -9.42 1.22
CA ASP A 244 13.89 -10.73 1.88
C ASP A 244 13.67 -11.85 0.87
N GLN A 245 14.54 -12.90 0.94
CA GLN A 245 14.52 -14.01 -0.02
C GLN A 245 13.23 -14.84 0.05
N ASN A 246 12.61 -15.00 1.22
CA ASN A 246 11.37 -15.77 1.36
C ASN A 246 10.21 -15.01 0.72
N ASN A 247 10.16 -13.68 0.88
CA ASN A 247 9.18 -12.83 0.23
C ASN A 247 9.33 -12.89 -1.28
N TYR A 248 10.57 -12.77 -1.78
CA TYR A 248 10.86 -12.88 -3.21
C TYR A 248 10.42 -14.24 -3.78
N ASP A 249 10.79 -15.35 -3.15
CA ASP A 249 10.44 -16.70 -3.61
C ASP A 249 8.92 -16.94 -3.58
N THR A 250 8.23 -16.37 -2.59
CA THR A 250 6.77 -16.44 -2.47
C THR A 250 6.11 -15.64 -3.59
N LEU A 251 6.56 -14.39 -3.82
CA LEU A 251 6.05 -13.55 -4.90
C LEU A 251 6.26 -14.19 -6.27
N MET A 252 7.44 -14.76 -6.53
CA MET A 252 7.73 -15.46 -7.79
C MET A 252 6.79 -16.66 -8.04
N LYS A 253 6.45 -17.42 -6.99
CA LYS A 253 5.47 -18.52 -7.09
C LYS A 253 4.06 -18.01 -7.41
N GLN A 254 3.65 -16.91 -6.79
CA GLN A 254 2.36 -16.27 -7.06
C GLN A 254 2.31 -15.74 -8.50
N ILE A 255 3.35 -15.02 -8.94
CA ILE A 255 3.51 -14.53 -10.32
C ILE A 255 3.36 -15.68 -11.33
N GLN A 256 4.09 -16.78 -11.12
CA GLN A 256 4.02 -17.94 -12.01
C GLN A 256 2.61 -18.53 -12.06
N SER A 257 1.91 -18.59 -10.93
CA SER A 257 0.52 -19.08 -10.86
C SER A 257 -0.44 -18.21 -11.67
N VAL A 258 -0.28 -16.86 -11.61
CA VAL A 258 -1.11 -15.94 -12.40
C VAL A 258 -0.84 -16.11 -13.90
N ILE A 259 0.43 -16.18 -14.31
CA ILE A 259 0.82 -16.39 -15.70
C ILE A 259 0.29 -17.73 -16.23
N ASP A 260 0.33 -18.78 -15.41
CA ASP A 260 -0.17 -20.11 -15.80
C ASP A 260 -1.70 -20.13 -15.96
N ALA A 261 -2.41 -19.25 -15.23
CA ALA A 261 -3.86 -19.09 -15.35
C ALA A 261 -4.30 -18.18 -16.51
N ASP A 262 -3.40 -17.36 -17.06
CA ASP A 262 -3.65 -16.42 -18.18
C ASP A 262 -3.77 -17.12 -19.57
N LYS A 263 -3.93 -18.43 -19.64
CA LYS A 263 -3.97 -19.23 -20.89
C LYS A 263 -5.33 -19.28 -21.53
#